data_dbd1f370a92187dfa0f0ead7ebdada00
#
_entry.id   dbd1f370a92187dfa0f0ead7ebdada00
#
_cell.length_a   1.000
_cell.length_b   1.000
_cell.length_c   1.000
_cell.angle_alpha   90.00
_cell.angle_beta   90.00
_cell.angle_gamma   90.00
#
_symmetry.space_group_name_H-M   'P 1'
#
loop_
_entity.id
_entity.type
_entity.pdbx_description
1 polymer ?
#
loop_
_entity_poly.entity_id
_entity_poly.type
_entity_poly.pdbx_seq_one_letter_code
_entity_poly.pdbx_strand_id
1 'polypeptide(L)'
;MFMKKMAICLAALLYMAANAQDFYDEFRAKSIDVEGVKIDQKMTYGQFVAKFGKPDRYKQDKSEGDGYSYLDEYYWVGKNSFSFINNGTFNEFFLMDDRFAALTLWIPGGVRVGDKLSKLDNFKYGKPKVASWLKPEDGLVDYVLFYDYLDDLVFLSVKDGVIQNIHYSSSM
;
A
#
# COMPACT_ATOMS: atom_id res chain seq x y z
N MET A 1 -13.26 7.98 -44.80
CA MET A 1 -12.58 6.94 -43.98
C MET A 1 -11.78 7.53 -42.81
N PHE A 2 -11.19 8.70 -42.96
CA PHE A 2 -10.37 9.37 -41.89
C PHE A 2 -11.21 9.80 -40.68
N MET A 3 -12.39 10.38 -40.87
CA MET A 3 -13.26 10.85 -39.78
C MET A 3 -13.74 9.74 -38.83
N LYS A 4 -14.02 8.52 -39.31
CA LYS A 4 -14.43 7.39 -38.48
C LYS A 4 -13.30 6.90 -37.55
N LYS A 5 -12.05 6.90 -38.06
CA LYS A 5 -10.88 6.51 -37.24
C LYS A 5 -10.58 7.53 -36.14
N MET A 6 -10.76 8.83 -36.45
CA MET A 6 -10.57 9.90 -35.44
C MET A 6 -11.63 9.86 -34.35
N ALA A 7 -12.88 9.56 -34.67
CA ALA A 7 -13.96 9.42 -33.70
C ALA A 7 -13.74 8.22 -32.75
N ILE A 8 -13.22 7.09 -33.26
CA ILE A 8 -12.89 5.91 -32.43
C ILE A 8 -11.73 6.21 -31.49
N CYS A 9 -10.69 6.90 -31.96
CA CYS A 9 -9.55 7.28 -31.10
C CYS A 9 -9.99 8.26 -29.99
N LEU A 10 -10.85 9.23 -30.31
CA LEU A 10 -11.36 10.19 -29.34
C LEU A 10 -12.25 9.50 -28.29
N ALA A 11 -13.12 8.58 -28.71
CA ALA A 11 -13.95 7.80 -27.80
C ALA A 11 -13.13 6.90 -26.88
N ALA A 12 -12.05 6.28 -27.39
CA ALA A 12 -11.13 5.46 -26.57
C ALA A 12 -10.38 6.30 -25.55
N LEU A 13 -9.92 7.51 -25.92
CA LEU A 13 -9.25 8.42 -24.98
C LEU A 13 -10.20 8.93 -23.89
N LEU A 14 -11.44 9.26 -24.24
CA LEU A 14 -12.46 9.68 -23.27
C LEU A 14 -12.82 8.53 -22.32
N TYR A 15 -12.92 7.30 -22.81
CA TYR A 15 -13.18 6.12 -21.98
C TYR A 15 -12.03 5.85 -20.98
N MET A 16 -10.77 5.95 -21.43
CA MET A 16 -9.61 5.78 -20.54
C MET A 16 -9.53 6.89 -19.49
N ALA A 17 -9.83 8.14 -19.87
CA ALA A 17 -9.84 9.25 -18.93
C ALA A 17 -10.94 9.11 -17.87
N ALA A 18 -12.14 8.68 -18.26
CA ALA A 18 -13.24 8.44 -17.32
C ALA A 18 -12.89 7.33 -16.29
N ASN A 19 -12.33 6.20 -16.75
CA ASN A 19 -11.93 5.12 -15.86
C ASN A 19 -10.78 5.52 -14.92
N ALA A 20 -9.85 6.35 -15.38
CA ALA A 20 -8.80 6.89 -14.51
C ALA A 20 -9.39 7.79 -13.43
N GLN A 21 -10.33 8.67 -13.79
CA GLN A 21 -10.98 9.55 -12.80
C GLN A 21 -11.76 8.75 -11.76
N ASP A 22 -12.53 7.75 -12.16
CA ASP A 22 -13.27 6.87 -11.25
C ASP A 22 -12.32 6.16 -10.27
N PHE A 23 -11.15 5.70 -10.75
CA PHE A 23 -10.12 5.09 -9.91
C PHE A 23 -9.59 6.09 -8.87
N TYR A 24 -9.19 7.30 -9.29
CA TYR A 24 -8.65 8.30 -8.37
C TYR A 24 -9.67 8.73 -7.31
N ASP A 25 -10.93 8.87 -7.67
CA ASP A 25 -11.99 9.22 -6.73
C ASP A 25 -12.23 8.10 -5.71
N GLU A 26 -12.26 6.85 -6.15
CA GLU A 26 -12.37 5.71 -5.25
C GLU A 26 -11.12 5.54 -4.37
N PHE A 27 -9.92 5.76 -4.95
CA PHE A 27 -8.67 5.70 -4.21
C PHE A 27 -8.61 6.76 -3.10
N ARG A 28 -8.99 8.01 -3.40
CA ARG A 28 -9.10 9.07 -2.38
C ARG A 28 -10.04 8.71 -1.25
N ALA A 29 -11.17 8.03 -1.57
CA ALA A 29 -12.14 7.62 -0.58
C ALA A 29 -11.65 6.48 0.32
N LYS A 30 -10.91 5.52 -0.25
CA LYS A 30 -10.46 4.31 0.47
C LYS A 30 -9.03 4.42 0.98
N SER A 31 -8.08 4.84 0.13
CA SER A 31 -6.63 4.82 0.40
C SER A 31 -6.08 3.41 0.70
N ILE A 32 -4.77 3.31 0.85
CA ILE A 32 -4.10 2.10 1.33
C ILE A 32 -4.23 2.05 2.85
N ASP A 33 -4.51 0.88 3.39
CA ASP A 33 -4.79 0.70 4.81
C ASP A 33 -4.18 -0.59 5.39
N VAL A 34 -4.02 -0.60 6.70
CA VAL A 34 -3.81 -1.81 7.51
C VAL A 34 -4.88 -1.84 8.58
N GLU A 35 -5.68 -2.94 8.63
CA GLU A 35 -6.78 -3.11 9.59
C GLU A 35 -7.77 -1.93 9.59
N GLY A 36 -7.97 -1.25 8.45
CA GLY A 36 -8.82 -0.08 8.29
C GLY A 36 -8.20 1.25 8.71
N VAL A 37 -6.95 1.27 9.15
CA VAL A 37 -6.19 2.51 9.40
C VAL A 37 -5.50 2.91 8.10
N LYS A 38 -5.89 4.04 7.55
CA LYS A 38 -5.41 4.54 6.26
C LYS A 38 -4.01 5.15 6.39
N ILE A 39 -3.23 5.03 5.34
CA ILE A 39 -2.04 5.88 5.12
C ILE A 39 -2.50 7.35 5.19
N ASP A 40 -1.64 8.23 5.68
CA ASP A 40 -1.89 9.65 5.99
C ASP A 40 -2.88 9.93 7.14
N GLN A 41 -3.45 8.91 7.73
CA GLN A 41 -4.28 9.08 8.92
C GLN A 41 -3.43 9.43 10.13
N LYS A 42 -3.80 10.48 10.87
CA LYS A 42 -3.19 10.80 12.16
C LYS A 42 -3.65 9.83 13.24
N MET A 43 -2.68 9.39 14.05
CA MET A 43 -2.90 8.44 15.13
C MET A 43 -2.03 8.79 16.33
N THR A 44 -2.61 8.79 17.53
CA THR A 44 -1.86 8.89 18.78
C THR A 44 -1.33 7.52 19.20
N TYR A 45 -0.33 7.48 20.06
CA TYR A 45 0.17 6.23 20.65
C TYR A 45 -0.95 5.37 21.28
N GLY A 46 -1.88 6.01 22.01
CA GLY A 46 -3.01 5.27 22.60
C GLY A 46 -3.94 4.63 21.58
N GLN A 47 -4.20 5.32 20.46
CA GLN A 47 -4.97 4.78 19.35
C GLN A 47 -4.22 3.65 18.65
N PHE A 48 -2.89 3.80 18.47
CA PHE A 48 -2.05 2.71 17.94
C PHE A 48 -2.16 1.46 18.81
N VAL A 49 -1.93 1.59 20.13
CA VAL A 49 -2.00 0.45 21.04
C VAL A 49 -3.39 -0.21 21.06
N ALA A 50 -4.45 0.59 21.01
CA ALA A 50 -5.83 0.06 20.96
C ALA A 50 -6.11 -0.72 19.68
N LYS A 51 -5.46 -0.36 18.56
CA LYS A 51 -5.70 -0.96 17.25
C LYS A 51 -4.77 -2.13 16.94
N PHE A 52 -3.47 -1.96 17.17
CA PHE A 52 -2.43 -2.91 16.77
C PHE A 52 -1.82 -3.68 17.94
N GLY A 53 -2.15 -3.31 19.18
CA GLY A 53 -1.55 -3.86 20.39
C GLY A 53 -0.33 -3.07 20.86
N LYS A 54 0.15 -3.40 22.07
CA LYS A 54 1.34 -2.77 22.64
C LYS A 54 2.58 -3.17 21.81
N PRO A 55 3.38 -2.20 21.33
CA PRO A 55 4.58 -2.52 20.58
C PRO A 55 5.63 -3.21 21.46
N ASP A 56 6.33 -4.19 20.89
CA ASP A 56 7.46 -4.88 21.52
C ASP A 56 8.72 -4.00 21.53
N ARG A 57 8.81 -3.12 20.51
CA ARG A 57 9.90 -2.17 20.33
C ARG A 57 9.35 -0.85 19.79
N TYR A 58 9.96 0.23 20.26
CA TYR A 58 9.64 1.59 19.88
C TYR A 58 10.92 2.38 19.63
N LYS A 59 10.93 3.20 18.60
CA LYS A 59 11.99 4.16 18.28
C LYS A 59 11.36 5.50 17.92
N GLN A 60 12.03 6.57 18.31
CA GLN A 60 11.62 7.92 18.00
C GLN A 60 12.82 8.67 17.47
N ASP A 61 12.68 9.30 16.32
CA ASP A 61 13.68 10.17 15.71
C ASP A 61 13.12 11.59 15.60
N LYS A 62 13.97 12.58 15.81
CA LYS A 62 13.66 13.97 15.52
C LYS A 62 14.23 14.32 14.15
N SER A 63 13.40 14.82 13.29
CA SER A 63 13.78 15.42 12.03
C SER A 63 13.55 16.94 12.08
N GLU A 64 14.39 17.70 11.41
CA GLU A 64 14.29 19.15 11.30
C GLU A 64 14.22 19.54 9.82
N GLY A 65 13.24 20.37 9.49
CA GLY A 65 13.05 20.88 8.13
C GLY A 65 12.22 22.17 8.15
N ASP A 66 12.51 23.09 7.26
CA ASP A 66 11.77 24.36 7.07
C ASP A 66 11.52 25.17 8.36
N GLY A 67 12.46 25.07 9.33
CA GLY A 67 12.33 25.77 10.62
C GLY A 67 11.42 25.09 11.63
N TYR A 68 10.93 23.90 11.34
CA TYR A 68 10.10 23.08 12.24
C TYR A 68 10.84 21.81 12.66
N SER A 69 10.54 21.35 13.87
CA SER A 69 10.98 20.04 14.36
C SER A 69 9.82 19.07 14.27
N TYR A 70 10.05 17.96 13.62
CA TYR A 70 9.10 16.87 13.46
C TYR A 70 9.53 15.67 14.29
N LEU A 71 8.54 14.91 14.72
CA LEU A 71 8.76 13.68 15.45
C LEU A 71 8.31 12.52 14.56
N ASP A 72 9.26 11.64 14.24
CA ASP A 72 9.01 10.43 13.51
C ASP A 72 9.08 9.24 14.48
N GLU A 73 8.09 8.37 14.43
CA GLU A 73 7.89 7.30 15.38
C GLU A 73 7.81 5.96 14.64
N TYR A 74 8.49 4.96 15.19
CA TYR A 74 8.54 3.61 14.63
C TYR A 74 8.10 2.60 15.68
N TYR A 75 7.11 1.79 15.35
CA TYR A 75 6.54 0.77 16.23
C TYR A 75 6.73 -0.61 15.64
N TRP A 76 7.12 -1.60 16.45
CA TRP A 76 7.21 -3.01 16.06
C TRP A 76 6.27 -3.83 16.92
N VAL A 77 5.41 -4.62 16.27
CA VAL A 77 4.48 -5.57 16.90
C VAL A 77 4.74 -6.95 16.30
N GLY A 78 5.43 -7.80 17.03
CA GLY A 78 6.00 -9.04 16.51
C GLY A 78 7.04 -8.76 15.45
N LYS A 79 6.84 -9.30 14.24
CA LYS A 79 7.73 -9.06 13.09
C LYS A 79 7.32 -7.83 12.27
N ASN A 80 6.13 -7.28 12.52
CA ASN A 80 5.57 -6.18 11.74
C ASN A 80 6.08 -4.83 12.22
N SER A 81 6.26 -3.89 11.30
CA SER A 81 6.66 -2.52 11.62
C SER A 81 5.73 -1.49 10.98
N PHE A 82 5.59 -0.37 11.69
CA PHE A 82 4.75 0.75 11.31
C PHE A 82 5.52 2.03 11.56
N SER A 83 5.52 2.95 10.59
CA SER A 83 6.13 4.26 10.76
C SER A 83 5.09 5.38 10.72
N PHE A 84 5.34 6.38 11.54
CA PHE A 84 4.53 7.58 11.64
C PHE A 84 5.47 8.79 11.55
N ILE A 85 5.15 9.72 10.67
CA ILE A 85 5.91 10.94 10.47
C ILE A 85 5.11 12.15 10.92
N ASN A 86 5.76 13.31 11.00
CA ASN A 86 5.11 14.59 11.23
C ASN A 86 4.11 14.58 12.40
N ASN A 87 4.56 14.07 13.56
CA ASN A 87 3.76 14.00 14.79
C ASN A 87 2.53 13.09 14.66
N GLY A 88 2.72 11.86 14.19
CA GLY A 88 1.74 10.78 14.23
C GLY A 88 0.95 10.54 12.95
N THR A 89 1.40 11.03 11.80
CA THR A 89 0.81 10.69 10.49
C THR A 89 1.32 9.33 10.02
N PHE A 90 0.43 8.35 9.83
CA PHE A 90 0.77 7.01 9.37
C PHE A 90 1.37 7.06 7.96
N ASN A 91 2.62 6.62 7.81
CA ASN A 91 3.39 6.81 6.60
C ASN A 91 3.73 5.51 5.89
N GLU A 92 4.11 4.48 6.63
CA GLU A 92 4.65 3.25 6.04
C GLU A 92 4.35 2.05 6.92
N PHE A 93 4.24 0.88 6.31
CA PHE A 93 4.16 -0.39 7.05
C PHE A 93 4.94 -1.50 6.35
N PHE A 94 5.40 -2.45 7.14
CA PHE A 94 6.02 -3.69 6.67
C PHE A 94 5.46 -4.87 7.48
N LEU A 95 4.69 -5.72 6.84
CA LEU A 95 4.06 -6.89 7.46
C LEU A 95 4.85 -8.15 7.09
N MET A 96 5.31 -8.87 8.11
CA MET A 96 6.11 -10.10 7.99
C MET A 96 5.49 -11.31 8.71
N ASP A 97 4.33 -11.15 9.30
CA ASP A 97 3.52 -12.24 9.85
C ASP A 97 2.02 -11.99 9.60
N ASP A 98 1.19 -12.97 9.88
CA ASP A 98 -0.24 -13.01 9.55
C ASP A 98 -1.16 -12.23 10.51
N ARG A 99 -0.61 -11.50 11.49
CA ARG A 99 -1.41 -10.78 12.50
C ARG A 99 -2.30 -9.72 11.91
N PHE A 100 -1.81 -9.00 10.91
CA PHE A 100 -2.51 -7.84 10.35
C PHE A 100 -2.85 -8.04 8.88
N ALA A 101 -4.00 -7.51 8.48
CA ALA A 101 -4.44 -7.47 7.09
C ALA A 101 -4.22 -6.08 6.51
N ALA A 102 -3.56 -6.01 5.35
CA ALA A 102 -3.50 -4.83 4.51
C ALA A 102 -4.68 -4.79 3.53
N LEU A 103 -4.97 -3.62 2.97
CA LEU A 103 -5.96 -3.41 1.91
C LEU A 103 -7.38 -3.85 2.29
N THR A 104 -7.74 -3.72 3.57
CA THR A 104 -9.05 -4.16 4.09
C THR A 104 -10.22 -3.34 3.55
N LEU A 105 -9.96 -2.09 3.14
CA LEU A 105 -10.94 -1.21 2.50
C LEU A 105 -11.17 -1.52 1.02
N TRP A 106 -10.25 -2.29 0.41
CA TRP A 106 -10.31 -2.69 -1.00
C TRP A 106 -10.80 -4.12 -1.18
N ILE A 107 -10.33 -5.01 -0.31
CA ILE A 107 -10.51 -6.45 -0.43
C ILE A 107 -11.21 -6.95 0.84
N PRO A 108 -12.38 -7.58 0.74
CA PRO A 108 -13.05 -8.16 1.89
C PRO A 108 -12.13 -9.09 2.68
N GLY A 109 -11.91 -8.78 3.97
CA GLY A 109 -10.97 -9.50 4.83
C GLY A 109 -9.49 -9.17 4.61
N GLY A 110 -9.19 -8.24 3.70
CA GLY A 110 -7.84 -7.77 3.43
C GLY A 110 -6.92 -8.85 2.85
N VAL A 111 -5.62 -8.54 2.80
CA VAL A 111 -4.54 -9.45 2.39
C VAL A 111 -3.56 -9.63 3.55
N ARG A 112 -3.17 -10.86 3.85
CA ARG A 112 -2.26 -11.21 4.94
C ARG A 112 -1.03 -11.93 4.41
N VAL A 113 0.04 -11.89 5.18
CA VAL A 113 1.15 -12.82 5.01
C VAL A 113 0.61 -14.24 5.18
N GLY A 114 1.04 -15.16 4.32
CA GLY A 114 0.52 -16.53 4.23
C GLY A 114 -0.64 -16.72 3.25
N ASP A 115 -1.30 -15.66 2.79
CA ASP A 115 -2.30 -15.76 1.73
C ASP A 115 -1.66 -16.18 0.40
N LYS A 116 -2.42 -16.87 -0.45
CA LYS A 116 -2.03 -17.14 -1.83
C LYS A 116 -2.12 -15.86 -2.67
N LEU A 117 -1.14 -15.63 -3.54
CA LEU A 117 -1.16 -14.50 -4.48
C LEU A 117 -2.42 -14.49 -5.36
N SER A 118 -2.95 -15.68 -5.68
CA SER A 118 -4.20 -15.83 -6.46
C SER A 118 -5.45 -15.20 -5.81
N LYS A 119 -5.40 -14.86 -4.51
CA LYS A 119 -6.43 -14.05 -3.86
C LYS A 119 -6.65 -12.70 -4.55
N LEU A 120 -5.63 -12.21 -5.25
CA LEU A 120 -5.62 -10.95 -5.99
C LEU A 120 -5.94 -11.09 -7.49
N ASP A 121 -6.23 -12.29 -7.99
CA ASP A 121 -6.48 -12.52 -9.43
C ASP A 121 -7.67 -11.72 -9.96
N ASN A 122 -8.66 -11.47 -9.12
CA ASN A 122 -9.86 -10.70 -9.43
C ASN A 122 -9.86 -9.30 -8.79
N PHE A 123 -8.69 -8.80 -8.43
CA PHE A 123 -8.61 -7.44 -7.90
C PHE A 123 -9.06 -6.43 -8.96
N LYS A 124 -10.02 -5.57 -8.59
CA LYS A 124 -10.74 -4.68 -9.51
C LYS A 124 -9.82 -3.79 -10.36
N TYR A 125 -8.69 -3.38 -9.81
CA TYR A 125 -7.77 -2.44 -10.44
C TYR A 125 -6.53 -3.09 -11.05
N GLY A 126 -6.61 -4.36 -11.34
CA GLY A 126 -5.58 -5.10 -12.05
C GLY A 126 -4.88 -6.16 -11.19
N LYS A 127 -4.23 -7.08 -11.88
CA LYS A 127 -3.45 -8.14 -11.22
C LYS A 127 -2.12 -7.58 -10.72
N PRO A 128 -1.57 -8.16 -9.64
CA PRO A 128 -0.21 -7.86 -9.22
C PRO A 128 0.77 -8.04 -10.39
N LYS A 129 1.66 -7.07 -10.60
CA LYS A 129 2.70 -7.12 -11.64
C LYS A 129 4.05 -7.43 -10.99
N VAL A 130 4.86 -8.25 -11.64
CA VAL A 130 6.24 -8.50 -11.18
C VAL A 130 7.04 -7.19 -11.23
N ALA A 131 7.67 -6.85 -10.12
CA ALA A 131 8.58 -5.71 -10.01
C ALA A 131 9.93 -6.06 -10.67
N SER A 132 9.99 -6.05 -12.00
CA SER A 132 11.15 -6.51 -12.77
C SER A 132 12.44 -5.72 -12.55
N TRP A 133 12.35 -4.55 -11.90
CA TRP A 133 13.51 -3.73 -11.51
C TRP A 133 14.14 -4.16 -10.18
N LEU A 134 13.46 -5.00 -9.39
CA LEU A 134 14.01 -5.61 -8.19
C LEU A 134 14.62 -6.97 -8.54
N LYS A 135 15.78 -7.27 -7.93
CA LYS A 135 16.41 -8.57 -8.11
C LYS A 135 15.79 -9.55 -7.12
N PRO A 136 15.33 -10.73 -7.56
CA PRO A 136 14.88 -11.78 -6.65
C PRO A 136 15.98 -12.16 -5.66
N GLU A 137 15.65 -12.20 -4.37
CA GLU A 137 16.53 -12.68 -3.31
C GLU A 137 15.91 -13.91 -2.64
N ASP A 138 16.69 -14.92 -2.34
CA ASP A 138 16.28 -16.15 -1.63
C ASP A 138 15.03 -16.85 -2.20
N GLY A 139 14.81 -16.73 -3.52
CA GLY A 139 13.65 -17.30 -4.20
C GLY A 139 12.35 -16.51 -4.01
N LEU A 140 12.43 -15.31 -3.44
CA LEU A 140 11.32 -14.36 -3.39
C LEU A 140 11.18 -13.63 -4.73
N VAL A 141 9.94 -13.45 -5.17
CA VAL A 141 9.60 -12.62 -6.33
C VAL A 141 8.71 -11.49 -5.82
N ASP A 142 9.14 -10.25 -6.06
CA ASP A 142 8.35 -9.09 -5.68
C ASP A 142 7.33 -8.74 -6.74
N TYR A 143 6.11 -8.51 -6.29
CA TYR A 143 5.00 -8.02 -7.08
C TYR A 143 4.57 -6.65 -6.57
N VAL A 144 4.01 -5.83 -7.45
CA VAL A 144 3.45 -4.53 -7.11
C VAL A 144 1.99 -4.44 -7.47
N LEU A 145 1.22 -3.75 -6.64
CA LEU A 145 -0.14 -3.30 -6.89
C LEU A 145 -0.14 -1.80 -7.20
N PHE A 146 -1.15 -1.35 -7.92
CA PHE A 146 -1.38 0.07 -8.30
C PHE A 146 -0.33 0.69 -9.24
N TYR A 147 0.57 -0.13 -9.82
CA TYR A 147 1.68 0.31 -10.66
C TYR A 147 1.28 1.25 -11.81
N ASP A 148 0.08 1.06 -12.40
CA ASP A 148 -0.37 1.86 -13.55
C ASP A 148 -1.03 3.19 -13.15
N TYR A 149 -1.25 3.43 -11.86
CA TYR A 149 -2.13 4.50 -11.40
C TYR A 149 -1.48 5.47 -10.42
N LEU A 150 -0.47 5.03 -9.68
CA LEU A 150 0.08 5.79 -8.55
C LEU A 150 1.60 5.63 -8.45
N ASP A 151 2.22 6.65 -7.89
CA ASP A 151 3.61 6.56 -7.41
C ASP A 151 3.69 5.77 -6.08
N ASP A 152 2.57 5.65 -5.37
CA ASP A 152 2.43 4.89 -4.13
C ASP A 152 2.20 3.42 -4.43
N LEU A 153 3.14 2.56 -4.05
CA LEU A 153 3.14 1.14 -4.38
C LEU A 153 2.96 0.27 -3.14
N VAL A 154 2.15 -0.76 -3.27
CA VAL A 154 2.13 -1.89 -2.32
C VAL A 154 2.93 -3.02 -2.93
N PHE A 155 4.00 -3.41 -2.26
CA PHE A 155 4.85 -4.53 -2.63
C PHE A 155 4.39 -5.81 -1.90
N LEU A 156 4.44 -6.91 -2.63
CA LEU A 156 4.16 -8.26 -2.13
C LEU A 156 5.35 -9.14 -2.49
N SER A 157 6.15 -9.56 -1.51
CA SER A 157 7.18 -10.56 -1.76
C SER A 157 6.56 -11.95 -1.66
N VAL A 158 6.72 -12.74 -2.70
CA VAL A 158 6.02 -14.02 -2.88
C VAL A 158 7.03 -15.16 -3.09
N LYS A 159 6.81 -16.27 -2.41
CA LYS A 159 7.54 -17.52 -2.61
C LYS A 159 6.55 -18.66 -2.81
N ASP A 160 6.74 -19.45 -3.87
CA ASP A 160 5.87 -20.59 -4.21
C ASP A 160 4.37 -20.22 -4.27
N GLY A 161 4.07 -19.02 -4.75
CA GLY A 161 2.71 -18.48 -4.87
C GLY A 161 2.07 -18.02 -3.55
N VAL A 162 2.84 -18.00 -2.45
CA VAL A 162 2.40 -17.57 -1.11
C VAL A 162 3.09 -16.25 -0.73
N ILE A 163 2.31 -15.28 -0.27
CA ILE A 163 2.79 -13.97 0.18
C ILE A 163 3.59 -14.14 1.47
N GLN A 164 4.85 -13.70 1.46
CA GLN A 164 5.79 -13.79 2.58
C GLN A 164 5.90 -12.47 3.33
N ASN A 165 5.73 -11.35 2.64
CA ASN A 165 5.61 -10.03 3.26
C ASN A 165 4.76 -9.09 2.41
N ILE A 166 4.27 -8.02 3.05
CA ILE A 166 3.51 -6.94 2.43
C ILE A 166 4.13 -5.63 2.90
N HIS A 167 4.54 -4.80 1.97
CA HIS A 167 5.19 -3.53 2.27
C HIS A 167 4.53 -2.40 1.49
N TYR A 168 4.26 -1.30 2.18
CA TYR A 168 3.94 -0.02 1.57
C TYR A 168 5.01 1.00 1.95
N SER A 169 5.54 1.64 0.95
CA SER A 169 6.41 2.82 1.10
C SER A 169 5.90 3.90 0.16
N SER A 170 5.77 5.11 0.66
CA SER A 170 5.54 6.26 -0.20
C SER A 170 6.77 6.43 -1.09
N SER A 171 6.58 6.60 -2.39
CA SER A 171 7.68 6.94 -3.29
C SER A 171 8.32 8.26 -2.83
N MET A 172 9.59 8.17 -2.56
CA MET A 172 10.42 9.35 -2.31
C MET A 172 10.61 10.17 -3.60
#